data_be8c01cd67d48acb1cce0b0cabd08ccf
#
_entry.id   be8c01cd67d48acb1cce0b0cabd08ccf
#
_cell.length_a   1.000
_cell.length_b   1.000
_cell.length_c   1.000
_cell.angle_alpha   90.00
_cell.angle_beta   90.00
_cell.angle_gamma   90.00
#
_symmetry.space_group_name_H-M   'P 1'
#
loop_
_entity.id
_entity.type
_entity.pdbx_description
1 polymer ?
#
loop_
_entity_poly.entity_id
_entity_poly.type
_entity_poly.pdbx_seq_one_letter_code
_entity_poly.pdbx_strand_id
1 'polypeptide(L)'
;MSAGGAVASRVVSSPSGDLNMEPQQSKPAVSRGRKVARLGRSLAVGTMIVSAAVLVVLMGSGAFLTYRILTTHDGVENVTPASYLLSSYENVNFKDAEGAEHQGWLLIGLRGAPAIILCHGYDSNRSALLSLGTVLQANHFNVYLFNFESSSGGNSNTNFGVREASVLSAAISRVRKLQGVDPRHVGIYGNSLGAYAALAVTERDPVVDALAVDNVYGRPAQLFDVQLDKLVGGAGWLFRMISRVEFHVFTMGTARPDLESGLSRLGGKPKLFLASDGEPTLEKATRQLYQKAPYPKRLVVLPHTQADVVSGPERKQYEDQILNFFLHNLPLRSE
;
A
#
# COMPACT_ATOMS: atom_id res chain seq x y z
N MET A 1 -33.55 43.49 113.03
CA MET A 1 -34.93 43.87 112.72
C MET A 1 -35.45 42.92 111.70
N SER A 2 -36.22 42.10 112.17
CA SER A 2 -37.65 41.84 112.07
C SER A 2 -38.05 41.23 110.77
N ALA A 3 -38.47 40.14 110.92
CA ALA A 3 -39.69 39.38 110.99
C ALA A 3 -40.07 38.80 109.59
N GLY A 4 -40.46 37.71 109.41
CA GLY A 4 -41.31 36.78 110.06
C GLY A 4 -42.31 36.19 109.12
N GLY A 5 -42.69 35.01 109.35
CA GLY A 5 -43.97 34.41 108.97
C GLY A 5 -43.85 33.31 107.85
N ALA A 6 -43.87 32.17 108.23
CA ALA A 6 -44.71 31.11 108.74
C ALA A 6 -45.84 30.64 107.77
N VAL A 7 -45.84 29.36 107.53
CA VAL A 7 -46.98 28.38 107.47
C VAL A 7 -47.83 28.38 106.20
N ALA A 8 -47.97 27.31 105.46
CA ALA A 8 -48.80 26.13 105.65
C ALA A 8 -48.76 25.16 104.52
N SER A 9 -48.70 23.92 104.90
CA SER A 9 -48.93 22.73 104.17
C SER A 9 -50.27 22.64 103.44
N ARG A 10 -50.33 22.05 102.30
CA ARG A 10 -51.43 21.17 101.92
C ARG A 10 -50.98 20.14 100.92
N VAL A 11 -51.16 18.91 101.29
CA VAL A 11 -51.09 17.71 100.51
C VAL A 11 -52.29 17.65 99.60
N VAL A 12 -52.14 17.35 98.31
CA VAL A 12 -53.16 16.70 97.49
C VAL A 12 -52.47 15.89 96.41
N SER A 13 -52.63 14.61 96.49
CA SER A 13 -52.70 13.47 95.56
C SER A 13 -52.40 13.62 94.07
N SER A 14 -51.63 12.70 93.58
CA SER A 14 -51.42 12.29 92.21
C SER A 14 -52.70 12.06 91.36
N PRO A 15 -52.59 12.21 90.04
CA PRO A 15 -52.68 10.95 89.28
C PRO A 15 -51.60 10.77 88.18
N SER A 16 -51.23 9.53 88.09
CA SER A 16 -50.47 8.85 86.99
C SER A 16 -51.01 9.22 85.61
N GLY A 17 -50.13 9.77 84.79
CA GLY A 17 -50.33 9.88 83.30
C GLY A 17 -49.16 9.30 82.64
N ASP A 18 -49.34 8.11 82.06
CA ASP A 18 -48.42 7.43 81.22
C ASP A 18 -48.10 8.30 79.95
N LEU A 19 -46.90 8.85 79.87
CA LEU A 19 -46.38 9.41 78.62
C LEU A 19 -45.61 8.31 77.87
N ASN A 20 -46.35 7.67 76.98
CA ASN A 20 -45.78 6.86 75.89
C ASN A 20 -44.88 7.75 75.04
N MET A 21 -43.57 7.70 75.23
CA MET A 21 -42.58 8.18 74.31
C MET A 21 -42.38 7.17 73.21
N GLU A 22 -43.05 7.35 72.09
CA GLU A 22 -42.69 6.66 70.86
C GLU A 22 -41.25 7.00 70.48
N PRO A 23 -40.40 6.00 70.14
CA PRO A 23 -39.07 6.28 69.66
C PRO A 23 -39.19 6.81 68.23
N GLN A 24 -38.78 8.08 68.01
CA GLN A 24 -38.55 8.65 66.69
C GLN A 24 -37.57 7.78 65.94
N GLN A 25 -38.08 6.97 65.04
CA GLN A 25 -37.26 6.27 64.03
C GLN A 25 -36.56 7.32 63.16
N SER A 26 -35.29 7.55 63.43
CA SER A 26 -34.38 8.28 62.51
C SER A 26 -34.31 7.50 61.18
N LYS A 27 -34.93 8.07 60.14
CA LYS A 27 -34.82 7.53 58.76
C LYS A 27 -33.34 7.48 58.40
N PRO A 28 -32.82 6.32 57.91
CA PRO A 28 -31.41 6.20 57.57
C PRO A 28 -31.06 7.08 56.37
N ALA A 29 -30.16 8.04 56.59
CA ALA A 29 -29.60 8.95 55.54
C ALA A 29 -28.69 8.25 54.54
N VAL A 30 -28.88 6.97 54.25
CA VAL A 30 -27.95 6.11 53.48
C VAL A 30 -28.34 5.95 52.01
N SER A 31 -29.43 6.55 51.50
CA SER A 31 -29.90 6.21 50.13
C SER A 31 -29.32 7.08 48.99
N ARG A 32 -28.85 8.32 49.24
CA ARG A 32 -28.35 9.22 48.20
C ARG A 32 -26.97 8.83 47.66
N GLY A 33 -26.03 8.47 48.50
CA GLY A 33 -24.68 8.07 48.08
C GLY A 33 -24.64 6.80 47.23
N ARG A 34 -25.48 5.80 47.57
CA ARG A 34 -25.56 4.54 46.77
C ARG A 34 -26.21 4.73 45.41
N LYS A 35 -27.17 5.67 45.27
CA LYS A 35 -27.77 6.01 43.95
C LYS A 35 -26.80 6.72 43.05
N VAL A 36 -26.02 7.69 43.54
CA VAL A 36 -25.00 8.41 42.79
C VAL A 36 -23.87 7.50 42.38
N ALA A 37 -23.40 6.58 43.25
CA ALA A 37 -22.38 5.61 42.93
C ALA A 37 -22.86 4.58 41.85
N ARG A 38 -24.13 4.16 41.89
CA ARG A 38 -24.72 3.29 40.88
C ARG A 38 -24.87 4.00 39.55
N LEU A 39 -25.29 5.27 39.53
CA LEU A 39 -25.42 6.08 38.32
C LEU A 39 -24.05 6.33 37.66
N GLY A 40 -23.02 6.66 38.46
CA GLY A 40 -21.64 6.82 37.99
C GLY A 40 -21.10 5.51 37.39
N ARG A 41 -21.37 4.37 38.00
CA ARG A 41 -20.94 3.05 37.49
C ARG A 41 -21.66 2.66 36.21
N SER A 42 -22.98 2.94 36.10
CA SER A 42 -23.72 2.67 34.86
C SER A 42 -23.29 3.56 33.69
N LEU A 43 -22.97 4.85 33.97
CA LEU A 43 -22.40 5.75 32.97
C LEU A 43 -21.02 5.28 32.52
N ALA A 44 -20.14 4.91 33.44
CA ALA A 44 -18.81 4.38 33.09
C ALA A 44 -18.90 3.10 32.27
N VAL A 45 -19.79 2.15 32.62
CA VAL A 45 -20.02 0.92 31.85
C VAL A 45 -20.62 1.24 30.47
N GLY A 46 -21.58 2.18 30.41
CA GLY A 46 -22.14 2.62 29.14
C GLY A 46 -21.09 3.25 28.21
N THR A 47 -20.25 4.13 28.74
CA THR A 47 -19.13 4.74 27.98
C THR A 47 -18.16 3.67 27.50
N MET A 48 -17.82 2.70 28.36
CA MET A 48 -16.91 1.60 27.99
C MET A 48 -17.48 0.74 26.86
N ILE A 49 -18.78 0.41 26.92
CA ILE A 49 -19.46 -0.36 25.86
C ILE A 49 -19.47 0.41 24.54
N VAL A 50 -19.80 1.72 24.57
CA VAL A 50 -19.80 2.56 23.37
C VAL A 50 -18.37 2.67 22.79
N SER A 51 -17.37 2.90 23.63
CA SER A 51 -15.97 2.95 23.19
C SER A 51 -15.50 1.61 22.57
N ALA A 52 -15.88 0.50 23.18
CA ALA A 52 -15.58 -0.83 22.64
C ALA A 52 -16.29 -1.07 21.28
N ALA A 53 -17.56 -0.68 21.17
CA ALA A 53 -18.29 -0.77 19.90
C ALA A 53 -17.65 0.09 18.80
N VAL A 54 -17.26 1.33 19.11
CA VAL A 54 -16.54 2.22 18.17
C VAL A 54 -15.22 1.58 17.74
N LEU A 55 -14.45 1.02 18.68
CA LEU A 55 -13.19 0.34 18.36
C LEU A 55 -13.41 -0.86 17.43
N VAL A 56 -14.43 -1.69 17.68
CA VAL A 56 -14.77 -2.82 16.81
C VAL A 56 -15.14 -2.37 15.40
N VAL A 57 -15.91 -1.28 15.28
CA VAL A 57 -16.26 -0.70 13.97
C VAL A 57 -15.01 -0.17 13.26
N LEU A 58 -14.11 0.52 13.96
CA LEU A 58 -12.85 1.03 13.39
C LEU A 58 -11.95 -0.12 12.93
N MET A 59 -11.79 -1.16 13.74
CA MET A 59 -11.02 -2.35 13.37
C MET A 59 -11.66 -3.09 12.19
N GLY A 60 -12.97 -3.30 12.21
CA GLY A 60 -13.67 -3.99 11.11
C GLY A 60 -13.59 -3.22 9.80
N SER A 61 -13.74 -1.90 9.83
CA SER A 61 -13.60 -1.05 8.63
C SER A 61 -12.16 -0.98 8.13
N GLY A 62 -11.18 -0.91 9.03
CA GLY A 62 -9.76 -0.96 8.70
C GLY A 62 -9.37 -2.27 8.05
N ALA A 63 -9.80 -3.41 8.63
CA ALA A 63 -9.54 -4.74 8.09
C ALA A 63 -10.19 -4.94 6.70
N PHE A 64 -11.41 -4.44 6.51
CA PHE A 64 -12.08 -4.47 5.21
C PHE A 64 -11.32 -3.67 4.14
N LEU A 65 -10.88 -2.45 4.47
CA LEU A 65 -10.11 -1.62 3.53
C LEU A 65 -8.73 -2.21 3.26
N THR A 66 -8.05 -2.71 4.29
CA THR A 66 -6.76 -3.41 4.13
C THR A 66 -6.90 -4.62 3.23
N TYR A 67 -7.93 -5.44 3.44
CA TYR A 67 -8.24 -6.57 2.57
C TYR A 67 -8.49 -6.12 1.13
N ARG A 68 -9.31 -5.08 0.93
CA ARG A 68 -9.62 -4.54 -0.39
C ARG A 68 -8.36 -4.00 -1.10
N ILE A 69 -7.47 -3.33 -0.37
CA ILE A 69 -6.20 -2.84 -0.93
C ILE A 69 -5.26 -4.00 -1.29
N LEU A 70 -5.25 -5.08 -0.53
CA LEU A 70 -4.42 -6.25 -0.80
C LEU A 70 -4.97 -7.14 -1.92
N THR A 71 -6.29 -7.15 -2.14
CA THR A 71 -6.97 -7.91 -3.21
C THR A 71 -7.22 -7.01 -4.42
N THR A 72 -6.16 -6.46 -5.00
CA THR A 72 -6.29 -5.76 -6.28
C THR A 72 -6.55 -6.74 -7.40
N HIS A 73 -7.38 -6.31 -8.33
CA HIS A 73 -7.61 -7.03 -9.57
C HIS A 73 -6.94 -6.22 -10.68
N ASP A 74 -6.20 -6.91 -11.54
CA ASP A 74 -5.78 -6.32 -12.81
C ASP A 74 -7.04 -5.81 -13.51
N GLY A 75 -7.12 -4.51 -13.77
CA GLY A 75 -8.29 -3.91 -14.42
C GLY A 75 -8.58 -4.60 -15.76
N VAL A 76 -9.78 -4.38 -16.29
CA VAL A 76 -10.16 -4.92 -17.61
C VAL A 76 -9.16 -4.43 -18.66
N GLU A 77 -8.60 -5.36 -19.45
CA GLU A 77 -7.73 -5.00 -20.57
C GLU A 77 -8.57 -4.30 -21.64
N ASN A 78 -8.53 -2.98 -21.66
CA ASN A 78 -9.29 -2.17 -22.60
C ASN A 78 -8.64 -2.08 -23.97
N VAL A 79 -7.35 -2.41 -24.06
CA VAL A 79 -6.54 -2.24 -25.26
C VAL A 79 -5.65 -3.47 -25.42
N THR A 80 -5.57 -3.99 -26.63
CA THR A 80 -4.74 -5.15 -27.01
C THR A 80 -3.79 -4.76 -28.15
N PRO A 81 -2.69 -5.51 -28.38
CA PRO A 81 -1.82 -5.24 -29.53
C PRO A 81 -2.56 -5.22 -30.87
N ALA A 82 -3.60 -6.03 -31.02
CA ALA A 82 -4.44 -6.03 -32.22
C ALA A 82 -5.20 -4.71 -32.40
N SER A 83 -5.66 -4.07 -31.33
CA SER A 83 -6.34 -2.78 -31.40
C SER A 83 -5.40 -1.62 -31.77
N TYR A 84 -4.10 -1.79 -31.56
CA TYR A 84 -3.05 -0.89 -32.07
C TYR A 84 -2.60 -1.20 -33.50
N LEU A 85 -3.30 -2.12 -34.18
CA LEU A 85 -2.93 -2.60 -35.52
C LEU A 85 -1.51 -3.17 -35.59
N LEU A 86 -0.97 -3.66 -34.49
CA LEU A 86 0.34 -4.29 -34.45
C LEU A 86 0.27 -5.66 -35.10
N SER A 87 1.07 -5.87 -36.15
CA SER A 87 1.18 -7.15 -36.85
C SER A 87 2.31 -8.03 -36.31
N SER A 88 3.26 -7.45 -35.58
CA SER A 88 4.46 -8.13 -35.11
C SER A 88 4.43 -8.31 -33.59
N TYR A 89 3.53 -9.18 -33.12
CA TYR A 89 3.48 -9.58 -31.71
C TYR A 89 3.10 -11.04 -31.56
N GLU A 90 3.45 -11.61 -30.41
CA GLU A 90 3.11 -13.00 -30.02
C GLU A 90 2.57 -13.01 -28.60
N ASN A 91 1.61 -13.92 -28.33
CA ASN A 91 1.21 -14.24 -26.96
C ASN A 91 2.24 -15.19 -26.36
N VAL A 92 2.90 -14.77 -25.32
CA VAL A 92 3.95 -15.54 -24.64
C VAL A 92 3.62 -15.65 -23.16
N ASN A 93 3.02 -16.78 -22.77
CA ASN A 93 2.71 -17.05 -21.37
C ASN A 93 3.90 -17.70 -20.66
N PHE A 94 3.90 -17.61 -19.34
CA PHE A 94 4.89 -18.27 -18.49
C PHE A 94 4.26 -18.73 -17.18
N LYS A 95 4.96 -19.60 -16.46
CA LYS A 95 4.59 -20.02 -15.11
C LYS A 95 5.59 -19.45 -14.12
N ASP A 96 5.08 -18.98 -12.99
CA ASP A 96 5.91 -18.57 -11.86
C ASP A 96 6.44 -19.78 -11.08
N ALA A 97 7.15 -19.50 -9.97
CA ALA A 97 7.75 -20.54 -9.14
C ALA A 97 6.69 -21.41 -8.43
N GLU A 98 5.51 -20.88 -8.20
CA GLU A 98 4.35 -21.56 -7.61
C GLU A 98 3.55 -22.34 -8.63
N GLY A 99 3.88 -22.22 -9.94
CA GLY A 99 3.21 -22.91 -11.05
C GLY A 99 1.99 -22.16 -11.59
N ALA A 100 1.71 -20.94 -11.09
CA ALA A 100 0.64 -20.11 -11.59
C ALA A 100 0.98 -19.55 -12.98
N GLU A 101 -0.01 -19.52 -13.88
CA GLU A 101 0.18 -19.08 -15.25
C GLU A 101 -0.09 -17.59 -15.39
N HIS A 102 0.86 -16.88 -16.03
CA HIS A 102 0.78 -15.46 -16.32
C HIS A 102 0.74 -15.23 -17.84
N GLN A 103 -0.10 -14.29 -18.25
CA GLN A 103 -0.23 -13.91 -19.65
C GLN A 103 0.75 -12.80 -20.02
N GLY A 104 1.39 -12.92 -21.18
CA GLY A 104 2.28 -11.90 -21.69
C GLY A 104 2.13 -11.68 -23.20
N TRP A 105 2.55 -10.51 -23.64
CA TRP A 105 2.72 -10.11 -25.04
C TRP A 105 4.20 -9.82 -25.32
N LEU A 106 4.73 -10.46 -26.34
CA LEU A 106 6.02 -10.10 -26.91
C LEU A 106 5.76 -9.25 -28.16
N LEU A 107 6.12 -7.98 -28.11
CA LEU A 107 6.19 -7.13 -29.29
C LEU A 107 7.56 -7.35 -29.93
N ILE A 108 7.55 -7.84 -31.18
CA ILE A 108 8.76 -8.30 -31.86
C ILE A 108 9.44 -7.10 -32.53
N GLY A 109 10.66 -6.80 -32.07
CA GLY A 109 11.54 -5.81 -32.65
C GLY A 109 12.52 -6.42 -33.66
N LEU A 110 13.77 -5.99 -33.63
CA LEU A 110 14.83 -6.55 -34.47
C LEU A 110 15.27 -7.91 -33.91
N ARG A 111 15.45 -8.88 -34.78
CA ARG A 111 15.95 -10.21 -34.37
C ARG A 111 17.34 -10.10 -33.75
N GLY A 112 17.50 -10.67 -32.56
CA GLY A 112 18.76 -10.61 -31.80
C GLY A 112 18.92 -9.33 -30.98
N ALA A 113 17.96 -8.40 -31.02
CA ALA A 113 17.97 -7.24 -30.14
C ALA A 113 17.68 -7.61 -28.69
N PRO A 114 18.14 -6.82 -27.72
CA PRO A 114 17.82 -6.99 -26.32
C PRO A 114 16.31 -6.88 -26.07
N ALA A 115 15.85 -7.47 -24.99
CA ALA A 115 14.47 -7.33 -24.54
C ALA A 115 14.35 -6.25 -23.48
N ILE A 116 13.27 -5.46 -23.55
CA ILE A 116 12.82 -4.59 -22.48
C ILE A 116 11.53 -5.17 -21.88
N ILE A 117 11.55 -5.45 -20.58
CA ILE A 117 10.40 -5.99 -19.86
C ILE A 117 9.68 -4.81 -19.18
N LEU A 118 8.38 -4.69 -19.45
CA LEU A 118 7.53 -3.63 -18.91
C LEU A 118 6.65 -4.18 -17.80
N CYS A 119 6.78 -3.60 -16.60
CA CYS A 119 6.11 -3.99 -15.37
C CYS A 119 5.10 -2.91 -14.98
N HIS A 120 3.80 -3.24 -15.04
CA HIS A 120 2.72 -2.31 -14.72
C HIS A 120 2.64 -1.95 -13.23
N GLY A 121 1.90 -0.89 -12.93
CA GLY A 121 1.70 -0.39 -11.59
C GLY A 121 0.63 -1.16 -10.80
N TYR A 122 0.38 -0.67 -9.59
CA TYR A 122 -0.72 -1.12 -8.75
C TYR A 122 -2.07 -0.76 -9.38
N ASP A 123 -3.06 -1.66 -9.30
CA ASP A 123 -4.41 -1.50 -9.87
C ASP A 123 -4.39 -1.18 -11.38
N SER A 124 -3.47 -1.83 -12.09
CA SER A 124 -3.23 -1.64 -13.52
C SER A 124 -2.90 -2.99 -14.17
N ASN A 125 -2.75 -3.02 -15.48
CA ASN A 125 -2.40 -4.22 -16.23
C ASN A 125 -1.43 -3.90 -17.38
N ARG A 126 -1.00 -4.93 -18.11
CA ARG A 126 -0.07 -4.81 -19.24
C ARG A 126 -0.55 -3.85 -20.35
N SER A 127 -1.87 -3.68 -20.53
CA SER A 127 -2.41 -2.81 -21.58
C SER A 127 -2.10 -1.33 -21.35
N ALA A 128 -1.96 -0.91 -20.09
CA ALA A 128 -1.58 0.46 -19.74
C ALA A 128 -0.19 0.86 -20.26
N LEU A 129 0.69 -0.12 -20.45
CA LEU A 129 2.06 0.11 -20.94
C LEU A 129 2.21 -0.13 -22.47
N LEU A 130 1.12 -0.43 -23.17
CA LEU A 130 1.20 -0.79 -24.60
C LEU A 130 1.69 0.37 -25.47
N SER A 131 1.32 1.63 -25.16
CA SER A 131 1.84 2.81 -25.87
C SER A 131 3.36 2.89 -25.78
N LEU A 132 3.91 2.85 -24.56
CA LEU A 132 5.35 2.80 -24.34
C LEU A 132 5.99 1.60 -25.04
N GLY A 133 5.33 0.43 -24.97
CA GLY A 133 5.79 -0.79 -25.64
C GLY A 133 5.92 -0.59 -27.16
N THR A 134 4.96 0.07 -27.80
CA THR A 134 5.00 0.34 -29.25
C THR A 134 6.12 1.31 -29.63
N VAL A 135 6.37 2.32 -28.81
CA VAL A 135 7.47 3.27 -29.03
C VAL A 135 8.83 2.55 -28.96
N LEU A 136 9.02 1.67 -27.98
CA LEU A 136 10.25 0.89 -27.83
C LEU A 136 10.41 -0.12 -28.97
N GLN A 137 9.32 -0.81 -29.37
CA GLN A 137 9.32 -1.72 -30.50
C GLN A 137 9.66 -1.02 -31.82
N ALA A 138 9.09 0.15 -32.09
CA ALA A 138 9.37 0.95 -33.27
C ALA A 138 10.86 1.37 -33.33
N ASN A 139 11.54 1.38 -32.19
CA ASN A 139 12.98 1.63 -32.07
C ASN A 139 13.79 0.31 -31.94
N HIS A 140 13.27 -0.77 -32.49
CA HIS A 140 13.93 -2.07 -32.70
C HIS A 140 14.14 -2.95 -31.46
N PHE A 141 13.68 -2.56 -30.26
CA PHE A 141 13.74 -3.43 -29.10
C PHE A 141 12.67 -4.52 -29.17
N ASN A 142 12.98 -5.71 -28.66
CA ASN A 142 11.97 -6.68 -28.30
C ASN A 142 11.33 -6.22 -26.99
N VAL A 143 10.00 -6.15 -26.90
CA VAL A 143 9.32 -5.62 -25.71
C VAL A 143 8.36 -6.66 -25.17
N TYR A 144 8.53 -6.99 -23.89
CA TYR A 144 7.68 -7.95 -23.22
C TYR A 144 6.83 -7.28 -22.13
N LEU A 145 5.51 -7.41 -22.29
CA LEU A 145 4.50 -6.91 -21.36
C LEU A 145 3.75 -8.10 -20.77
N PHE A 146 3.51 -8.11 -19.47
CA PHE A 146 2.80 -9.22 -18.81
C PHE A 146 1.96 -8.71 -17.63
N ASN A 147 1.01 -9.54 -17.19
CA ASN A 147 0.22 -9.30 -16.00
C ASN A 147 0.85 -9.99 -14.78
N PHE A 148 0.96 -9.28 -13.67
CA PHE A 148 1.40 -9.85 -12.39
C PHE A 148 0.33 -10.78 -11.81
N GLU A 149 -0.94 -10.56 -12.15
CA GLU A 149 -2.02 -11.45 -11.74
C GLU A 149 -2.01 -12.73 -12.58
N SER A 150 -2.33 -13.85 -11.93
CA SER A 150 -2.42 -15.13 -12.60
C SER A 150 -3.72 -15.27 -13.39
N SER A 151 -3.63 -15.76 -14.62
CA SER A 151 -4.79 -16.07 -15.45
C SER A 151 -5.60 -17.28 -14.96
N SER A 152 -5.04 -18.10 -14.07
CA SER A 152 -5.69 -19.31 -13.57
C SER A 152 -6.78 -19.03 -12.55
N GLY A 153 -6.99 -17.78 -12.19
CA GLY A 153 -7.87 -17.40 -11.07
C GLY A 153 -7.32 -17.92 -9.73
N GLY A 154 -7.27 -17.11 -8.76
CA GLY A 154 -6.77 -17.44 -7.43
C GLY A 154 -6.75 -16.18 -6.60
N ASN A 155 -6.56 -16.32 -5.30
CA ASN A 155 -6.44 -15.18 -4.42
C ASN A 155 -5.07 -14.52 -4.68
N SER A 156 -5.03 -13.60 -5.64
CA SER A 156 -3.82 -12.86 -6.03
C SER A 156 -3.62 -11.67 -5.11
N ASN A 157 -3.46 -11.93 -3.79
CA ASN A 157 -3.10 -10.87 -2.87
C ASN A 157 -1.74 -10.30 -3.25
N THR A 158 -1.69 -8.99 -3.50
CA THR A 158 -0.43 -8.30 -3.69
C THR A 158 0.31 -8.18 -2.35
N ASN A 159 1.63 -8.34 -2.40
CA ASN A 159 2.52 -7.99 -1.30
C ASN A 159 3.31 -6.70 -1.61
N PHE A 160 2.71 -5.83 -2.45
CA PHE A 160 3.29 -4.55 -2.87
C PHE A 160 4.72 -4.68 -3.42
N GLY A 161 4.89 -5.55 -4.41
CA GLY A 161 6.12 -5.73 -5.17
C GLY A 161 6.98 -6.91 -4.74
N VAL A 162 6.74 -7.51 -3.57
CA VAL A 162 7.58 -8.64 -3.09
C VAL A 162 7.27 -9.94 -3.86
N ARG A 163 6.00 -10.29 -4.00
CA ARG A 163 5.55 -11.42 -4.81
C ARG A 163 5.81 -11.14 -6.28
N GLU A 164 5.52 -9.92 -6.70
CA GLU A 164 5.69 -9.45 -8.07
C GLU A 164 7.16 -9.52 -8.53
N ALA A 165 8.13 -9.38 -7.62
CA ALA A 165 9.54 -9.61 -7.92
C ALA A 165 9.83 -11.09 -8.27
N SER A 166 9.17 -12.06 -7.62
CA SER A 166 9.29 -13.48 -7.99
C SER A 166 8.70 -13.74 -9.38
N VAL A 167 7.51 -13.21 -9.65
CA VAL A 167 6.84 -13.30 -10.96
C VAL A 167 7.72 -12.67 -12.06
N LEU A 168 8.31 -11.49 -11.81
CA LEU A 168 9.22 -10.84 -12.76
C LEU A 168 10.47 -11.68 -13.02
N SER A 169 11.05 -12.34 -12.01
CA SER A 169 12.19 -13.23 -12.20
C SER A 169 11.85 -14.41 -13.13
N ALA A 170 10.63 -14.97 -13.02
CA ALA A 170 10.14 -16.00 -13.91
C ALA A 170 9.92 -15.45 -15.35
N ALA A 171 9.37 -14.24 -15.47
CA ALA A 171 9.22 -13.55 -16.76
C ALA A 171 10.57 -13.33 -17.46
N ILE A 172 11.59 -12.84 -16.76
CA ILE A 172 12.96 -12.69 -17.28
C ILE A 172 13.49 -14.03 -17.78
N SER A 173 13.33 -15.08 -16.96
CA SER A 173 13.79 -16.43 -17.32
C SER A 173 13.08 -16.98 -18.57
N ARG A 174 11.80 -16.63 -18.77
CA ARG A 174 11.02 -16.99 -19.97
C ARG A 174 11.49 -16.23 -21.21
N VAL A 175 11.63 -14.90 -21.08
CA VAL A 175 12.01 -14.00 -22.20
C VAL A 175 13.37 -14.36 -22.75
N ARG A 176 14.34 -14.67 -21.90
CA ARG A 176 15.70 -15.08 -22.32
C ARG A 176 15.76 -16.38 -23.12
N LYS A 177 14.70 -17.18 -23.09
CA LYS A 177 14.60 -18.45 -23.85
C LYS A 177 13.88 -18.29 -25.19
N LEU A 178 13.39 -17.06 -25.49
CA LEU A 178 12.66 -16.82 -26.73
C LEU A 178 13.63 -16.71 -27.92
N GLN A 179 13.21 -17.28 -29.06
CA GLN A 179 13.95 -17.12 -30.28
C GLN A 179 13.89 -15.66 -30.77
N GLY A 180 14.99 -15.13 -31.23
CA GLY A 180 15.07 -13.77 -31.74
C GLY A 180 15.26 -12.69 -30.68
N VAL A 181 15.38 -13.07 -29.41
CA VAL A 181 15.72 -12.17 -28.29
C VAL A 181 17.18 -12.41 -27.88
N ASP A 182 17.95 -11.32 -27.59
CA ASP A 182 19.28 -11.50 -27.00
C ASP A 182 19.14 -11.98 -25.53
N PRO A 183 19.63 -13.19 -25.20
CA PRO A 183 19.46 -13.73 -23.85
C PRO A 183 20.36 -13.10 -22.78
N ARG A 184 21.32 -12.25 -23.18
CA ARG A 184 22.36 -11.69 -22.31
C ARG A 184 22.06 -10.27 -21.84
N HIS A 185 21.25 -9.54 -22.61
CA HIS A 185 20.98 -8.14 -22.37
C HIS A 185 19.49 -7.90 -22.17
N VAL A 186 19.11 -7.49 -20.95
CA VAL A 186 17.72 -7.21 -20.58
C VAL A 186 17.63 -5.82 -19.95
N GLY A 187 16.70 -5.00 -20.46
CA GLY A 187 16.23 -3.79 -19.81
C GLY A 187 14.95 -4.05 -19.03
N ILE A 188 14.74 -3.34 -17.94
CA ILE A 188 13.47 -3.38 -17.22
C ILE A 188 12.97 -1.95 -17.02
N TYR A 189 11.69 -1.75 -17.33
CA TYR A 189 10.93 -0.61 -16.89
C TYR A 189 9.85 -1.06 -15.91
N GLY A 190 9.66 -0.31 -14.82
CA GLY A 190 8.57 -0.57 -13.89
C GLY A 190 7.94 0.71 -13.35
N ASN A 191 6.62 0.67 -13.15
CA ASN A 191 5.87 1.74 -12.53
C ASN A 191 5.36 1.31 -11.15
N SER A 192 5.51 2.15 -10.13
CA SER A 192 4.98 1.95 -8.77
C SER A 192 5.26 0.53 -8.21
N LEU A 193 4.26 -0.36 -8.17
CA LEU A 193 4.39 -1.77 -7.79
C LEU A 193 5.44 -2.49 -8.65
N GLY A 194 5.34 -2.33 -9.97
CA GLY A 194 6.30 -2.89 -10.92
C GLY A 194 7.70 -2.28 -10.77
N ALA A 195 7.81 -1.02 -10.36
CA ALA A 195 9.09 -0.37 -10.09
C ALA A 195 9.79 -0.99 -8.86
N TYR A 196 9.03 -1.27 -7.80
CA TYR A 196 9.57 -1.99 -6.64
C TYR A 196 10.09 -3.38 -7.05
N ALA A 197 9.26 -4.15 -7.80
CA ALA A 197 9.64 -5.47 -8.27
C ALA A 197 10.89 -5.42 -9.17
N ALA A 198 10.94 -4.46 -10.11
CA ALA A 198 12.07 -4.25 -11.01
C ALA A 198 13.36 -3.95 -10.26
N LEU A 199 13.31 -3.05 -9.28
CA LEU A 199 14.48 -2.70 -8.45
C LEU A 199 14.96 -3.91 -7.66
N ALA A 200 14.04 -4.63 -6.97
CA ALA A 200 14.35 -5.80 -6.15
C ALA A 200 14.99 -6.94 -6.96
N VAL A 201 14.55 -7.15 -8.20
CA VAL A 201 15.12 -8.16 -9.09
C VAL A 201 16.49 -7.71 -9.61
N THR A 202 16.61 -6.45 -10.05
CA THR A 202 17.87 -5.93 -10.61
C THR A 202 19.03 -5.98 -9.63
N GLU A 203 18.75 -5.86 -8.32
CA GLU A 203 19.75 -6.03 -7.26
C GLU A 203 20.37 -7.42 -7.23
N ARG A 204 19.67 -8.43 -7.73
CA ARG A 204 20.05 -9.86 -7.58
C ARG A 204 20.40 -10.52 -8.91
N ASP A 205 19.84 -10.03 -10.02
CA ASP A 205 20.02 -10.62 -11.34
C ASP A 205 21.06 -9.84 -12.15
N PRO A 206 22.22 -10.46 -12.47
CA PRO A 206 23.27 -9.81 -13.26
C PRO A 206 22.89 -9.55 -14.72
N VAL A 207 21.86 -10.24 -15.24
CA VAL A 207 21.42 -10.14 -16.65
C VAL A 207 20.73 -8.80 -16.93
N VAL A 208 20.20 -8.15 -15.90
CA VAL A 208 19.58 -6.83 -16.06
C VAL A 208 20.66 -5.77 -16.20
N ASP A 209 20.77 -5.21 -17.38
CA ASP A 209 21.79 -4.21 -17.72
C ASP A 209 21.33 -2.77 -17.49
N ALA A 210 20.05 -2.47 -17.71
CA ALA A 210 19.50 -1.13 -17.59
C ALA A 210 18.14 -1.15 -16.88
N LEU A 211 17.94 -0.24 -15.93
CA LEU A 211 16.74 -0.15 -15.10
C LEU A 211 16.11 1.24 -15.17
N ALA A 212 14.85 1.33 -15.57
CA ALA A 212 14.04 2.54 -15.45
C ALA A 212 12.90 2.30 -14.44
N VAL A 213 12.78 3.14 -13.43
CA VAL A 213 11.76 3.03 -12.39
C VAL A 213 10.99 4.33 -12.25
N ASP A 214 9.68 4.22 -12.16
CA ASP A 214 8.76 5.35 -12.08
C ASP A 214 7.97 5.27 -10.77
N ASN A 215 7.97 6.36 -10.00
CA ASN A 215 7.27 6.45 -8.71
C ASN A 215 7.58 5.28 -7.76
N VAL A 216 8.87 4.90 -7.69
CA VAL A 216 9.33 3.79 -6.86
C VAL A 216 9.34 4.16 -5.38
N TYR A 217 9.00 3.20 -4.54
CA TYR A 217 9.04 3.32 -3.08
C TYR A 217 10.01 2.31 -2.48
N GLY A 218 10.55 2.60 -1.29
CA GLY A 218 11.53 1.74 -0.62
C GLY A 218 10.90 0.61 0.21
N ARG A 219 9.67 0.82 0.69
CA ARG A 219 8.97 -0.14 1.57
C ARG A 219 7.51 -0.29 1.18
N PRO A 220 6.96 -1.52 1.19
CA PRO A 220 5.55 -1.80 0.86
C PRO A 220 4.53 -0.94 1.60
N ALA A 221 4.80 -0.60 2.87
CA ALA A 221 3.93 0.26 3.66
C ALA A 221 3.74 1.68 3.08
N GLN A 222 4.70 2.19 2.29
CA GLN A 222 4.56 3.50 1.65
C GLN A 222 3.48 3.50 0.57
N LEU A 223 3.41 2.44 -0.25
CA LEU A 223 2.33 2.31 -1.22
C LEU A 223 0.99 2.05 -0.53
N PHE A 224 0.96 1.22 0.53
CA PHE A 224 -0.25 1.02 1.32
C PHE A 224 -0.80 2.35 1.85
N ASP A 225 0.05 3.21 2.42
CA ASP A 225 -0.36 4.52 2.93
C ASP A 225 -0.97 5.40 1.80
N VAL A 226 -0.36 5.39 0.61
CA VAL A 226 -0.88 6.14 -0.56
C VAL A 226 -2.26 5.61 -0.97
N GLN A 227 -2.45 4.29 -1.04
CA GLN A 227 -3.74 3.72 -1.42
C GLN A 227 -4.80 3.95 -0.35
N LEU A 228 -4.44 3.85 0.92
CA LEU A 228 -5.33 4.16 2.03
C LEU A 228 -5.78 5.63 1.98
N ASP A 229 -4.86 6.56 1.72
CA ASP A 229 -5.17 7.99 1.61
C ASP A 229 -6.10 8.30 0.42
N LYS A 230 -5.93 7.62 -0.69
CA LYS A 230 -6.85 7.73 -1.86
C LYS A 230 -8.27 7.26 -1.53
N LEU A 231 -8.42 6.22 -0.72
CA LEU A 231 -9.73 5.67 -0.37
C LEU A 231 -10.47 6.47 0.72
N VAL A 232 -9.75 6.98 1.71
CA VAL A 232 -10.37 7.58 2.91
C VAL A 232 -10.12 9.08 3.06
N GLY A 233 -9.43 9.71 2.11
CA GLY A 233 -9.37 11.16 2.00
C GLY A 233 -8.85 11.89 3.25
N GLY A 234 -7.82 11.38 3.92
CA GLY A 234 -7.26 12.01 5.11
C GLY A 234 -7.83 11.49 6.43
N ALA A 235 -8.07 10.18 6.52
CA ALA A 235 -8.47 9.51 7.76
C ALA A 235 -7.59 9.93 8.94
N GLY A 236 -8.23 10.09 10.10
CA GLY A 236 -7.54 10.48 11.32
C GLY A 236 -6.38 9.56 11.68
N TRP A 237 -5.40 10.07 12.41
CA TRP A 237 -4.18 9.34 12.78
C TRP A 237 -4.43 7.96 13.41
N LEU A 238 -5.50 7.83 14.21
CA LEU A 238 -5.87 6.58 14.88
C LEU A 238 -6.28 5.51 13.87
N PHE A 239 -7.09 5.86 12.88
CA PHE A 239 -7.51 4.94 11.82
C PHE A 239 -6.29 4.46 10.99
N ARG A 240 -5.40 5.38 10.61
CA ARG A 240 -4.15 5.03 9.91
C ARG A 240 -3.27 4.09 10.75
N MET A 241 -3.17 4.33 12.06
CA MET A 241 -2.42 3.46 12.95
C MET A 241 -3.00 2.04 12.99
N ILE A 242 -4.33 1.93 13.15
CA ILE A 242 -5.03 0.65 13.14
C ILE A 242 -4.81 -0.08 11.82
N SER A 243 -5.06 0.58 10.68
CA SER A 243 -4.90 -0.02 9.35
C SER A 243 -3.45 -0.45 9.06
N ARG A 244 -2.44 0.27 9.57
CA ARG A 244 -1.03 -0.15 9.47
C ARG A 244 -0.73 -1.40 10.29
N VAL A 245 -1.31 -1.53 11.48
CA VAL A 245 -1.17 -2.74 12.30
C VAL A 245 -1.83 -3.92 11.58
N GLU A 246 -3.02 -3.73 11.05
CA GLU A 246 -3.74 -4.74 10.28
C GLU A 246 -2.97 -5.14 9.02
N PHE A 247 -2.45 -4.17 8.26
CA PHE A 247 -1.56 -4.44 7.12
C PHE A 247 -0.35 -5.27 7.55
N HIS A 248 0.25 -4.96 8.72
CA HIS A 248 1.35 -5.75 9.25
C HIS A 248 0.93 -7.19 9.56
N VAL A 249 -0.24 -7.38 10.16
CA VAL A 249 -0.80 -8.71 10.49
C VAL A 249 -1.13 -9.50 9.22
N PHE A 250 -1.83 -8.88 8.26
CA PHE A 250 -2.20 -9.55 7.00
C PHE A 250 -0.99 -9.96 6.15
N THR A 251 0.13 -9.25 6.28
CA THR A 251 1.36 -9.53 5.55
C THR A 251 2.44 -10.19 6.43
N MET A 252 2.08 -10.70 7.63
CA MET A 252 3.01 -11.45 8.49
C MET A 252 3.52 -12.71 7.77
N GLY A 253 4.82 -12.96 7.93
CA GLY A 253 5.49 -14.08 7.27
C GLY A 253 6.02 -13.78 5.87
N THR A 254 5.67 -12.65 5.27
CA THR A 254 6.28 -12.21 4.00
C THR A 254 7.57 -11.47 4.27
N ALA A 255 8.69 -11.95 3.71
CA ALA A 255 9.94 -11.21 3.75
C ALA A 255 9.73 -9.85 3.04
N ARG A 256 10.06 -8.76 3.73
CA ARG A 256 9.92 -7.40 3.19
C ARG A 256 11.32 -6.81 3.04
N PRO A 257 11.98 -7.03 1.90
CA PRO A 257 13.26 -6.39 1.70
C PRO A 257 13.08 -4.88 1.71
N ASP A 258 13.85 -4.21 2.55
CA ASP A 258 14.04 -2.77 2.41
C ASP A 258 14.96 -2.58 1.20
N LEU A 259 14.43 -2.01 0.12
CA LEU A 259 15.21 -1.79 -1.10
C LEU A 259 16.42 -0.90 -0.85
N GLU A 260 16.35 -0.02 0.15
CA GLU A 260 17.49 0.83 0.49
C GLU A 260 18.75 0.03 0.85
N SER A 261 18.57 -1.12 1.51
CA SER A 261 19.69 -1.99 1.92
C SER A 261 20.38 -2.73 0.76
N GLY A 262 19.66 -2.91 -0.35
CA GLY A 262 20.14 -3.60 -1.56
C GLY A 262 20.74 -2.69 -2.62
N LEU A 263 20.51 -1.37 -2.54
CA LEU A 263 20.89 -0.42 -3.60
C LEU A 263 22.40 -0.48 -3.98
N SER A 264 23.28 -0.80 -3.04
CA SER A 264 24.71 -0.91 -3.31
C SER A 264 25.04 -1.96 -4.38
N ARG A 265 24.21 -3.00 -4.54
CA ARG A 265 24.36 -4.06 -5.54
C ARG A 265 24.08 -3.58 -6.97
N LEU A 266 23.48 -2.42 -7.12
CA LEU A 266 23.20 -1.80 -8.42
C LEU A 266 24.42 -1.02 -8.99
N GLY A 267 25.59 -1.14 -8.35
CA GLY A 267 26.81 -0.48 -8.84
C GLY A 267 27.12 -0.84 -10.29
N GLY A 268 27.47 0.16 -11.11
CA GLY A 268 27.77 -0.02 -12.53
C GLY A 268 26.57 -0.16 -13.45
N LYS A 269 25.38 -0.51 -12.96
CA LYS A 269 24.15 -0.61 -13.78
C LYS A 269 23.54 0.78 -13.97
N PRO A 270 23.26 1.22 -15.22
CA PRO A 270 22.52 2.46 -15.48
C PRO A 270 21.10 2.42 -14.91
N LYS A 271 20.71 3.52 -14.26
CA LYS A 271 19.38 3.66 -13.63
C LYS A 271 18.74 4.99 -13.97
N LEU A 272 17.50 4.95 -14.45
CA LEU A 272 16.63 6.10 -14.60
C LEU A 272 15.57 6.06 -13.52
N PHE A 273 15.48 7.10 -12.71
CA PHE A 273 14.41 7.34 -11.77
C PHE A 273 13.47 8.40 -12.35
N LEU A 274 12.20 8.08 -12.45
CA LEU A 274 11.14 9.01 -12.83
C LEU A 274 10.27 9.27 -11.59
N ALA A 275 9.86 10.51 -11.41
CA ALA A 275 8.99 10.90 -10.31
C ALA A 275 7.94 11.90 -10.79
N SER A 276 6.75 11.87 -10.18
CA SER A 276 5.66 12.78 -10.50
C SER A 276 5.42 13.79 -9.39
N ASP A 277 5.34 15.06 -9.76
CA ASP A 277 4.93 16.14 -8.84
C ASP A 277 3.49 15.92 -8.31
N GLY A 278 2.66 15.22 -9.07
CA GLY A 278 1.27 14.88 -8.69
C GLY A 278 1.14 13.83 -7.59
N GLU A 279 2.23 13.12 -7.22
CA GLU A 279 2.25 12.07 -6.21
C GLU A 279 3.34 12.33 -5.13
N PRO A 280 3.16 13.33 -4.25
CA PRO A 280 4.24 13.83 -3.38
C PRO A 280 4.88 12.76 -2.47
N THR A 281 4.09 11.78 -2.02
CA THR A 281 4.58 10.69 -1.16
C THR A 281 5.53 9.77 -1.93
N LEU A 282 5.18 9.39 -3.16
CA LEU A 282 6.01 8.54 -4.01
C LEU A 282 7.18 9.32 -4.60
N GLU A 283 6.99 10.60 -4.96
CA GLU A 283 8.09 11.48 -5.37
C GLU A 283 9.19 11.53 -4.31
N LYS A 284 8.81 11.81 -3.06
CA LYS A 284 9.75 11.84 -1.94
C LYS A 284 10.48 10.51 -1.77
N ALA A 285 9.77 9.39 -1.83
CA ALA A 285 10.36 8.06 -1.72
C ALA A 285 11.34 7.77 -2.88
N THR A 286 10.96 8.09 -4.11
CA THR A 286 11.81 7.95 -5.30
C THR A 286 13.08 8.79 -5.19
N ARG A 287 12.98 10.06 -4.74
CA ARG A 287 14.14 10.91 -4.50
C ARG A 287 15.08 10.36 -3.44
N GLN A 288 14.55 9.78 -2.35
CA GLN A 288 15.36 9.15 -1.30
C GLN A 288 16.15 7.95 -1.84
N LEU A 289 15.50 7.07 -2.62
CA LEU A 289 16.17 5.95 -3.26
C LEU A 289 17.20 6.42 -4.28
N TYR A 290 16.87 7.42 -5.10
CA TYR A 290 17.81 8.03 -6.03
C TYR A 290 19.05 8.56 -5.32
N GLN A 291 18.91 9.28 -4.21
CA GLN A 291 20.05 9.83 -3.47
C GLN A 291 21.02 8.74 -3.01
N LYS A 292 20.49 7.61 -2.54
CA LYS A 292 21.26 6.47 -2.02
C LYS A 292 21.79 5.52 -3.10
N ALA A 293 21.17 5.48 -4.27
CA ALA A 293 21.58 4.61 -5.36
C ALA A 293 22.99 4.96 -5.87
N PRO A 294 23.84 3.96 -6.21
CA PRO A 294 25.17 4.20 -6.79
C PRO A 294 25.06 4.69 -8.25
N TYR A 295 26.14 5.30 -8.77
CA TYR A 295 26.23 5.67 -10.18
C TYR A 295 26.43 4.44 -11.09
N PRO A 296 26.04 4.54 -12.40
CA PRO A 296 25.39 5.67 -13.07
C PRO A 296 23.90 5.75 -12.77
N LYS A 297 23.40 6.97 -12.53
CA LYS A 297 21.98 7.21 -12.21
C LYS A 297 21.51 8.57 -12.72
N ARG A 298 20.26 8.67 -13.11
CA ARG A 298 19.60 9.91 -13.53
C ARG A 298 18.22 10.02 -12.87
N LEU A 299 17.83 11.23 -12.46
CA LEU A 299 16.48 11.55 -11.98
C LEU A 299 15.81 12.51 -12.95
N VAL A 300 14.57 12.22 -13.30
CA VAL A 300 13.69 13.11 -14.07
C VAL A 300 12.40 13.27 -13.28
N VAL A 301 11.97 14.52 -13.10
CA VAL A 301 10.70 14.86 -12.44
C VAL A 301 9.79 15.47 -13.49
N LEU A 302 8.58 14.94 -13.59
CA LEU A 302 7.56 15.36 -14.54
C LEU A 302 6.26 15.69 -13.80
N PRO A 303 5.37 16.52 -14.37
CA PRO A 303 4.06 16.78 -13.76
C PRO A 303 3.25 15.49 -13.56
N HIS A 304 3.27 14.63 -14.57
CA HIS A 304 2.62 13.30 -14.54
C HIS A 304 3.57 12.26 -15.16
N THR A 305 3.58 11.06 -14.60
CA THR A 305 4.48 9.99 -15.06
C THR A 305 3.78 8.66 -15.33
N GLN A 306 2.52 8.46 -15.01
CA GLN A 306 1.87 7.18 -15.29
C GLN A 306 1.48 7.10 -16.77
N ALA A 307 1.85 6.01 -17.43
CA ALA A 307 1.66 5.82 -18.87
C ALA A 307 0.20 5.86 -19.32
N ASP A 308 -0.74 5.51 -18.44
CA ASP A 308 -2.19 5.56 -18.65
C ASP A 308 -2.81 6.93 -18.35
N VAL A 309 -2.12 7.78 -17.57
CA VAL A 309 -2.60 9.11 -17.18
C VAL A 309 -2.10 10.18 -18.14
N VAL A 310 -0.85 10.08 -18.62
CA VAL A 310 -0.26 11.07 -19.52
C VAL A 310 -0.87 11.01 -20.92
N SER A 311 -1.10 12.16 -21.54
CA SER A 311 -1.64 12.25 -22.88
C SER A 311 -0.96 13.36 -23.70
N GLY A 312 -1.14 13.32 -25.02
CA GLY A 312 -0.61 14.36 -25.92
C GLY A 312 0.89 14.61 -25.77
N PRO A 313 1.33 15.88 -25.67
CA PRO A 313 2.75 16.23 -25.59
C PRO A 313 3.46 15.68 -24.33
N GLU A 314 2.75 15.57 -23.20
CA GLU A 314 3.31 15.04 -21.95
C GLU A 314 3.64 13.55 -22.09
N ARG A 315 2.78 12.78 -22.76
CA ARG A 315 3.04 11.36 -23.05
C ARG A 315 4.31 11.22 -23.89
N LYS A 316 4.44 12.02 -24.96
CA LYS A 316 5.63 11.98 -25.79
C LYS A 316 6.89 12.30 -24.98
N GLN A 317 6.87 13.36 -24.17
CA GLN A 317 7.99 13.71 -23.30
C GLN A 317 8.37 12.58 -22.34
N TYR A 318 7.38 11.94 -21.73
CA TYR A 318 7.56 10.82 -20.83
C TYR A 318 8.19 9.60 -21.51
N GLU A 319 7.62 9.19 -22.64
CA GLU A 319 8.08 8.03 -23.43
C GLU A 319 9.49 8.30 -24.01
N ASP A 320 9.77 9.51 -24.47
CA ASP A 320 11.09 9.92 -24.97
C ASP A 320 12.19 9.82 -23.89
N GLN A 321 11.89 10.13 -22.61
CA GLN A 321 12.86 9.95 -21.52
C GLN A 321 13.26 8.48 -21.35
N ILE A 322 12.28 7.58 -21.40
CA ILE A 322 12.48 6.15 -21.24
C ILE A 322 13.17 5.55 -22.46
N LEU A 323 12.70 5.90 -23.66
CA LEU A 323 13.30 5.46 -24.91
C LEU A 323 14.78 5.87 -25.00
N ASN A 324 15.08 7.13 -24.80
CA ASN A 324 16.45 7.65 -24.86
C ASN A 324 17.35 6.98 -23.83
N PHE A 325 16.83 6.70 -22.65
CA PHE A 325 17.57 5.95 -21.63
C PHE A 325 17.97 4.56 -22.11
N PHE A 326 17.05 3.79 -22.67
CA PHE A 326 17.36 2.44 -23.15
C PHE A 326 18.23 2.46 -24.41
N LEU A 327 18.03 3.39 -25.36
CA LEU A 327 18.90 3.54 -26.53
C LEU A 327 20.36 3.78 -26.17
N HIS A 328 20.63 4.50 -25.09
CA HIS A 328 21.99 4.79 -24.63
C HIS A 328 22.64 3.66 -23.84
N ASN A 329 21.83 2.78 -23.23
CA ASN A 329 22.33 1.83 -22.23
C ASN A 329 22.14 0.35 -22.60
N LEU A 330 21.41 0.06 -23.69
CA LEU A 330 21.26 -1.30 -24.21
C LEU A 330 21.82 -1.38 -25.65
N PRO A 331 22.73 -2.30 -25.92
CA PRO A 331 23.35 -2.41 -27.25
C PRO A 331 22.34 -2.96 -28.26
N LEU A 332 21.84 -2.13 -29.16
CA LEU A 332 21.26 -2.60 -30.40
C LEU A 332 22.41 -3.05 -31.29
N ARG A 333 22.58 -4.37 -31.47
CA ARG A 333 23.59 -4.87 -32.42
C ARG A 333 23.16 -4.50 -33.83
N SER A 334 23.95 -3.65 -34.50
CA SER A 334 24.02 -3.68 -35.97
C SER A 334 24.69 -4.98 -36.35
N GLU A 335 24.03 -5.81 -37.18
CA GLU A 335 24.67 -6.89 -37.92
C GLU A 335 25.80 -6.35 -38.80
#